data_76521236916f9d06133572117d2ef666
#
_entry.id   76521236916f9d06133572117d2ef666
#
_cell.length_a   1.000
_cell.length_b   1.000
_cell.length_c   1.000
_cell.angle_alpha   90.00
_cell.angle_beta   90.00
_cell.angle_gamma   90.00
#
_symmetry.space_group_name_H-M   'P 1'
#
loop_
_entity.id
_entity.type
_entity.pdbx_description
1 polymer ?
#
loop_
_entity_poly.entity_id
_entity_poly.type
_entity_poly.pdbx_seq_one_letter_code
_entity_poly.pdbx_strand_id
1 'polypeptide(L)'
;MTIGSSFQDSLETACLLKELGAKWVVSRAERDVQEKFLLRNGADQVVYPEKQMAKWTAIRYSSDHVFDYIEIDSQYAIFEVEIPENWIGKMSASWISGKNTVLIFWQQENMEKQMLRCLRRQF
;
A
#
# COMPACT_ATOMS: atom_id res chain seq x y z
N MET A 1 -12.70 -9.48 11.68
CA MET A 1 -14.12 -9.14 11.85
C MET A 1 -14.57 -8.32 10.66
N THR A 2 -15.64 -8.73 9.96
CA THR A 2 -16.12 -8.12 8.70
C THR A 2 -17.58 -7.70 8.78
N ILE A 3 -17.96 -7.01 9.86
CA ILE A 3 -19.30 -6.44 9.99
C ILE A 3 -19.27 -5.11 9.22
N GLY A 4 -19.92 -5.08 8.04
CA GLY A 4 -19.81 -3.96 7.10
C GLY A 4 -20.93 -2.93 7.16
N SER A 5 -22.06 -3.25 7.80
CA SER A 5 -23.26 -2.40 7.73
C SER A 5 -23.58 -1.61 8.99
N SER A 6 -23.03 -1.99 10.15
CA SER A 6 -23.29 -1.32 11.43
C SER A 6 -21.99 -1.01 12.15
N PHE A 7 -21.70 0.27 12.28
CA PHE A 7 -20.55 0.73 13.07
C PHE A 7 -20.68 0.39 14.55
N GLN A 8 -21.90 0.49 15.08
CA GLN A 8 -22.17 0.18 16.49
C GLN A 8 -21.88 -1.29 16.79
N ASP A 9 -22.38 -2.22 15.95
CA ASP A 9 -22.14 -3.66 16.14
C ASP A 9 -20.65 -4.00 16.02
N SER A 10 -19.94 -3.31 15.13
CA SER A 10 -18.48 -3.46 15.00
C SER A 10 -17.74 -3.03 16.26
N LEU A 11 -18.17 -1.93 16.85
CA LEU A 11 -17.56 -1.40 18.07
C LEU A 11 -17.81 -2.32 19.27
N GLU A 12 -19.06 -2.72 19.47
CA GLU A 12 -19.47 -3.63 20.55
C GLU A 12 -18.76 -4.98 20.43
N THR A 13 -18.71 -5.54 19.22
CA THR A 13 -18.02 -6.82 18.97
C THR A 13 -16.53 -6.71 19.22
N ALA A 14 -15.87 -5.62 18.84
CA ALA A 14 -14.44 -5.43 19.09
C ALA A 14 -14.14 -5.38 20.59
N CYS A 15 -14.96 -4.67 21.35
CA CYS A 15 -14.87 -4.57 22.81
C CYS A 15 -15.04 -5.96 23.45
N LEU A 16 -16.13 -6.66 23.13
CA LEU A 16 -16.42 -8.00 23.65
C LEU A 16 -15.33 -9.02 23.34
N LEU A 17 -14.79 -9.00 22.13
CA LEU A 17 -13.68 -9.89 21.75
C LEU A 17 -12.44 -9.65 22.62
N LYS A 18 -12.13 -8.41 22.95
CA LYS A 18 -11.02 -8.09 23.87
C LYS A 18 -11.29 -8.54 25.29
N GLU A 19 -12.51 -8.32 25.81
CA GLU A 19 -12.92 -8.80 27.13
C GLU A 19 -12.86 -10.31 27.25
N LEU A 20 -13.18 -11.04 26.17
CA LEU A 20 -13.07 -12.50 26.08
C LEU A 20 -11.63 -13.00 25.87
N GLY A 21 -10.64 -12.11 25.85
CA GLY A 21 -9.22 -12.47 25.77
C GLY A 21 -8.68 -12.67 24.36
N ALA A 22 -9.31 -12.15 23.33
CA ALA A 22 -8.78 -12.19 21.98
C ALA A 22 -7.41 -11.47 21.92
N LYS A 23 -6.38 -12.18 21.44
CA LYS A 23 -5.01 -11.64 21.37
C LYS A 23 -4.89 -10.50 20.36
N TRP A 24 -5.61 -10.62 19.24
CA TRP A 24 -5.53 -9.66 18.15
C TRP A 24 -6.90 -9.46 17.49
N VAL A 25 -7.38 -8.23 17.44
CA VAL A 25 -8.66 -7.86 16.85
C VAL A 25 -8.44 -6.89 15.72
N VAL A 26 -8.84 -7.29 14.51
CA VAL A 26 -8.80 -6.45 13.32
C VAL A 26 -10.22 -6.08 12.94
N SER A 27 -10.52 -4.80 12.82
CA SER A 27 -11.83 -4.27 12.45
C SER A 27 -11.77 -3.52 11.12
N ARG A 28 -12.91 -3.41 10.44
CA ARG A 28 -13.07 -2.57 9.26
C ARG A 28 -13.68 -1.24 9.64
N ALA A 29 -13.17 -0.15 9.07
CA ALA A 29 -13.79 1.17 9.12
C ALA A 29 -14.15 1.65 7.71
N GLU A 30 -15.14 2.53 7.62
CA GLU A 30 -15.57 3.21 6.41
C GLU A 30 -15.30 4.73 6.48
N ARG A 31 -14.92 5.24 7.66
CA ARG A 31 -14.62 6.65 7.91
C ARG A 31 -13.48 6.80 8.92
N ASP A 32 -12.70 7.87 8.79
CA ASP A 32 -11.58 8.16 9.70
C ASP A 32 -11.99 8.27 11.18
N VAL A 33 -13.22 8.74 11.45
CA VAL A 33 -13.74 8.83 12.81
C VAL A 33 -13.99 7.43 13.38
N GLN A 34 -14.52 6.50 12.60
CA GLN A 34 -14.75 5.12 12.99
C GLN A 34 -13.45 4.40 13.33
N GLU A 35 -12.40 4.60 12.52
CA GLU A 35 -11.06 4.07 12.78
C GLU A 35 -10.58 4.45 14.20
N LYS A 36 -10.66 5.73 14.54
CA LYS A 36 -10.25 6.24 15.86
C LYS A 36 -11.05 5.62 17.01
N PHE A 37 -12.36 5.45 16.84
CA PHE A 37 -13.21 4.84 17.86
C PHE A 37 -12.90 3.34 18.02
N LEU A 38 -12.75 2.60 16.93
CA LEU A 38 -12.44 1.17 16.97
C LEU A 38 -11.10 0.90 17.66
N LEU A 39 -10.06 1.66 17.34
CA LEU A 39 -8.76 1.55 18.01
C LEU A 39 -8.82 1.84 19.51
N ARG A 40 -9.70 2.74 19.94
CA ARG A 40 -9.88 3.06 21.37
C ARG A 40 -10.71 2.02 22.13
N ASN A 41 -11.52 1.24 21.42
CA ASN A 41 -12.49 0.32 22.01
C ASN A 41 -12.22 -1.15 21.70
N GLY A 42 -10.94 -1.53 21.57
CA GLY A 42 -10.53 -2.93 21.56
C GLY A 42 -10.05 -3.47 20.22
N ALA A 43 -10.07 -2.72 19.14
CA ALA A 43 -9.38 -3.11 17.92
C ALA A 43 -7.88 -2.82 18.05
N ASP A 44 -7.03 -3.79 17.71
CA ASP A 44 -5.57 -3.60 17.65
C ASP A 44 -5.17 -3.01 16.29
N GLN A 45 -5.95 -3.31 15.25
CA GLN A 45 -5.75 -2.80 13.92
C GLN A 45 -7.08 -2.52 13.23
N VAL A 46 -7.10 -1.48 12.41
CA VAL A 46 -8.26 -1.14 11.59
C VAL A 46 -7.88 -1.11 10.12
N VAL A 47 -8.66 -1.79 9.30
CA VAL A 47 -8.54 -1.79 7.84
C VAL A 47 -9.59 -0.86 7.27
N TYR A 48 -9.15 0.03 6.39
CA TYR A 48 -10.01 0.99 5.68
C TYR A 48 -9.84 0.79 4.16
N PRO A 49 -10.56 -0.20 3.57
CA PRO A 49 -10.32 -0.61 2.18
C PRO A 49 -10.55 0.51 1.17
N GLU A 50 -11.57 1.32 1.36
CA GLU A 50 -11.91 2.40 0.44
C GLU A 50 -10.82 3.47 0.38
N LYS A 51 -10.22 3.83 1.51
CA LYS A 51 -9.10 4.77 1.61
C LYS A 51 -7.84 4.20 0.97
N GLN A 52 -7.56 2.91 1.23
CA GLN A 52 -6.40 2.22 0.64
C GLN A 52 -6.53 2.12 -0.87
N MET A 53 -7.72 1.75 -1.37
CA MET A 53 -8.00 1.67 -2.80
C MET A 53 -7.98 3.05 -3.47
N ALA A 54 -8.50 4.09 -2.81
CA ALA A 54 -8.44 5.46 -3.33
C ALA A 54 -6.99 5.95 -3.46
N LYS A 55 -6.14 5.69 -2.44
CA LYS A 55 -4.71 6.00 -2.50
C LYS A 55 -4.02 5.28 -3.65
N TRP A 56 -4.24 3.97 -3.76
CA TRP A 56 -3.66 3.16 -4.83
C TRP A 56 -4.11 3.64 -6.21
N THR A 57 -5.40 3.89 -6.38
CA THR A 57 -5.98 4.40 -7.62
C THR A 57 -5.40 5.77 -7.99
N ALA A 58 -5.31 6.68 -7.01
CA ALA A 58 -4.73 8.00 -7.23
C ALA A 58 -3.28 7.92 -7.73
N ILE A 59 -2.45 7.09 -7.11
CA ILE A 59 -1.04 6.90 -7.50
C ILE A 59 -0.97 6.30 -8.91
N ARG A 60 -1.72 5.24 -9.18
CA ARG A 60 -1.71 4.55 -10.47
C ARG A 60 -2.13 5.47 -11.63
N TYR A 61 -3.18 6.27 -11.44
CA TYR A 61 -3.74 7.11 -12.51
C TYR A 61 -3.21 8.55 -12.53
N SER A 62 -2.36 8.93 -11.57
CA SER A 62 -1.68 10.23 -11.59
C SER A 62 -0.43 10.26 -12.45
N SER A 63 0.05 9.11 -12.92
CA SER A 63 1.28 8.98 -13.71
C SER A 63 1.04 8.03 -14.88
N ASP A 64 1.29 8.49 -16.09
CA ASP A 64 1.08 7.71 -17.33
C ASP A 64 1.99 6.48 -17.45
N HIS A 65 3.07 6.41 -16.67
CA HIS A 65 4.10 5.38 -16.75
C HIS A 65 4.15 4.42 -15.56
N VAL A 66 3.22 4.53 -14.59
CA VAL A 66 3.15 3.62 -13.43
C VAL A 66 2.11 2.55 -13.68
N PHE A 67 2.55 1.29 -13.78
CA PHE A 67 1.66 0.13 -13.98
C PHE A 67 1.15 -0.43 -12.66
N ASP A 68 2.02 -0.48 -11.65
CA ASP A 68 1.66 -1.01 -10.34
C ASP A 68 2.43 -0.33 -9.21
N TYR A 69 1.88 -0.42 -8.00
CA TYR A 69 2.41 0.22 -6.80
C TYR A 69 2.17 -0.67 -5.60
N ILE A 70 3.24 -0.97 -4.86
CA ILE A 70 3.20 -1.75 -3.62
C ILE A 70 3.83 -0.92 -2.51
N GLU A 71 3.05 -0.51 -1.54
CA GLU A 71 3.55 0.13 -0.32
C GLU A 71 4.17 -0.92 0.60
N ILE A 72 5.45 -0.75 0.97
CA ILE A 72 6.15 -1.61 1.92
C ILE A 72 5.92 -1.08 3.33
N ASP A 73 6.17 0.21 3.52
CA ASP A 73 5.93 0.93 4.77
C ASP A 73 5.64 2.42 4.51
N SER A 74 5.60 3.22 5.57
CA SER A 74 5.36 4.67 5.48
C SER A 74 6.47 5.45 4.74
N GLN A 75 7.64 4.85 4.52
CA GLN A 75 8.79 5.49 3.89
C GLN A 75 9.18 4.89 2.55
N TYR A 76 8.82 3.61 2.28
CA TYR A 76 9.27 2.88 1.11
C TYR A 76 8.11 2.27 0.34
N ALA A 77 8.20 2.35 -0.98
CA ALA A 77 7.27 1.70 -1.90
C ALA A 77 7.98 1.18 -3.14
N ILE A 78 7.44 0.12 -3.71
CA ILE A 78 7.87 -0.43 -5.00
C ILE A 78 6.93 0.09 -6.08
N PHE A 79 7.50 0.64 -7.13
CA PHE A 79 6.78 1.08 -8.33
C PHE A 79 7.18 0.20 -9.50
N GLU A 80 6.21 -0.26 -10.24
CA GLU A 80 6.41 -0.89 -11.54
C GLU A 80 6.15 0.17 -12.61
N VAL A 81 7.19 0.49 -13.39
CA VAL A 81 7.15 1.57 -14.38
C VAL A 81 7.60 1.08 -15.74
N GLU A 82 7.10 1.71 -16.78
CA GLU A 82 7.60 1.51 -18.13
C GLU A 82 9.04 2.01 -18.27
N ILE A 83 9.88 1.25 -18.95
CA ILE A 83 11.26 1.66 -19.19
C ILE A 83 11.26 2.72 -20.30
N PRO A 84 11.77 3.93 -20.02
CA PRO A 84 11.93 4.94 -21.06
C PRO A 84 12.86 4.46 -22.20
N GLU A 85 12.54 4.77 -23.44
CA GLU A 85 13.31 4.32 -24.62
C GLU A 85 14.81 4.68 -24.53
N ASN A 86 15.13 5.83 -23.95
CA ASN A 86 16.51 6.29 -23.77
C ASN A 86 17.31 5.47 -22.74
N TRP A 87 16.66 4.53 -22.03
CA TRP A 87 17.28 3.63 -21.07
C TRP A 87 17.59 2.25 -21.67
N ILE A 88 16.96 1.88 -22.77
CA ILE A 88 17.15 0.60 -23.41
C ILE A 88 18.61 0.44 -23.86
N GLY A 89 19.22 -0.69 -23.52
CA GLY A 89 20.60 -1.02 -23.89
C GLY A 89 21.69 -0.35 -23.04
N LYS A 90 21.37 0.43 -22.00
CA LYS A 90 22.36 1.01 -21.09
C LYS A 90 22.56 0.15 -19.84
N MET A 91 23.80 0.13 -19.33
CA MET A 91 24.10 -0.61 -18.09
C MET A 91 23.46 0.07 -16.87
N SER A 92 22.91 -0.73 -15.97
CA SER A 92 22.24 -0.28 -14.73
C SER A 92 23.12 0.61 -13.83
N ALA A 93 24.43 0.40 -13.83
CA ALA A 93 25.38 1.20 -13.05
C ALA A 93 25.42 2.69 -13.42
N SER A 94 24.98 3.05 -14.63
CA SER A 94 24.95 4.46 -15.09
C SER A 94 23.72 5.23 -14.61
N TRP A 95 22.77 4.58 -13.94
CA TRP A 95 21.46 5.17 -13.62
C TRP A 95 21.24 5.44 -12.13
N ILE A 96 22.23 5.09 -11.29
CA ILE A 96 22.21 5.42 -9.87
C ILE A 96 22.55 6.91 -9.73
N SER A 97 21.58 7.76 -10.05
CA SER A 97 21.69 9.20 -9.83
C SER A 97 20.54 9.70 -8.99
N GLY A 98 20.77 9.77 -7.67
CA GLY A 98 19.84 10.37 -6.73
C GLY A 98 20.09 9.91 -5.31
N LYS A 99 20.25 10.85 -4.37
CA LYS A 99 20.60 10.59 -2.97
C LYS A 99 19.58 9.73 -2.19
N ASN A 100 18.39 9.46 -2.76
CA ASN A 100 17.28 8.81 -2.03
C ASN A 100 16.54 7.73 -2.85
N THR A 101 17.10 7.24 -3.96
CA THR A 101 16.43 6.22 -4.77
C THR A 101 17.31 4.99 -4.85
N VAL A 102 16.84 3.89 -4.29
CA VAL A 102 17.45 2.56 -4.48
C VAL A 102 16.70 1.91 -5.64
N LEU A 103 17.36 1.78 -6.78
CA LEU A 103 16.82 1.06 -7.94
C LEU A 103 17.17 -0.41 -7.79
N ILE A 104 16.14 -1.24 -7.58
CA ILE A 104 16.27 -2.69 -7.62
C ILE A 104 15.77 -3.14 -8.98
N PHE A 105 16.68 -3.62 -9.82
CA PHE A 105 16.34 -4.16 -11.11
C PHE A 105 15.89 -5.61 -10.96
N TRP A 106 14.66 -5.90 -11.33
CA TRP A 106 14.17 -7.22 -11.63
C TRP A 106 13.83 -7.25 -13.12
N GLN A 107 14.70 -7.86 -13.90
CA GLN A 107 14.45 -8.14 -15.30
C GLN A 107 13.59 -9.40 -15.36
N GLN A 108 12.33 -9.25 -15.71
CA GLN A 108 11.50 -10.38 -16.11
C GLN A 108 11.55 -10.44 -17.63
N GLU A 109 12.26 -11.43 -18.15
CA GLU A 109 12.28 -11.73 -19.57
C GLU A 109 10.91 -12.25 -20.02
N ASN A 110 10.03 -11.35 -20.40
CA ASN A 110 8.89 -11.65 -21.24
C ASN A 110 8.88 -10.65 -22.40
N MET A 111 8.95 -11.18 -23.62
CA MET A 111 9.29 -10.48 -24.87
C MET A 111 8.35 -9.34 -25.29
N GLU A 112 7.29 -9.00 -24.56
CA GLU A 112 6.34 -7.97 -24.99
C GLU A 112 6.33 -6.65 -24.18
N LYS A 113 6.85 -6.64 -22.96
CA LYS A 113 6.96 -5.37 -22.17
C LYS A 113 8.17 -5.41 -21.26
N GLN A 114 9.09 -4.50 -21.48
CA GLN A 114 10.20 -4.26 -20.56
C GLN A 114 9.69 -3.40 -19.40
N MET A 115 9.55 -4.01 -18.21
CA MET A 115 9.10 -3.34 -17.00
C MET A 115 10.22 -3.26 -15.97
N LEU A 116 10.31 -2.13 -15.31
CA LEU A 116 11.31 -1.83 -14.29
C LEU A 116 10.63 -1.66 -12.94
N ARG A 117 11.08 -2.41 -11.94
CA ARG A 117 10.64 -2.21 -10.56
C ARG A 117 11.65 -1.33 -9.82
N CYS A 118 11.16 -0.24 -9.28
CA CYS A 118 11.94 0.76 -8.58
C CYS A 118 11.50 0.87 -7.14
N LEU A 119 12.43 0.73 -6.19
CA LEU A 119 12.19 1.06 -4.79
C LEU A 119 12.43 2.56 -4.58
N ARG A 120 11.41 3.28 -4.18
CA ARG A 120 11.49 4.71 -3.90
C ARG A 120 11.13 5.00 -2.44
N ARG A 121 11.93 5.87 -1.82
CA ARG A 121 11.58 6.45 -0.52
C ARG A 121 10.42 7.43 -0.71
N GLN A 122 9.36 7.26 0.04
CA GLN A 122 8.25 8.22 0.09
C GLN A 122 8.65 9.40 0.99
N PHE A 123 8.31 10.60 0.57
CA PHE A 123 8.52 11.81 1.37
C PHE A 123 7.31 12.09 2.26
#